data_271d57e2625ac4a71794c69b5ca781eb
#
_entry.id   271d57e2625ac4a71794c69b5ca781eb
#
_cell.length_a   1.000
_cell.length_b   1.000
_cell.length_c   1.000
_cell.angle_alpha   90.00
_cell.angle_beta   90.00
_cell.angle_gamma   90.00
#
_symmetry.space_group_name_H-M   'P 1'
#
loop_
_entity.id
_entity.type
_entity.pdbx_description
1 polymer ?
#
loop_
_entity_poly.entity_id
_entity_poly.type
_entity_poly.pdbx_seq_one_letter_code
_entity_poly.pdbx_strand_id
1 'polypeptide(L)'
;LVGSEMCIRDSHLGDQVVDHVKDVFPDENIIFSIEESPLGTGGGILRALPMLGNNPFLCMNADIFHNIEINDLPKDVEIAHLIGVENPDHNKSGDFSLNNDLVEVKESFNELTWSGISVINPDVFSDIETESETFNVWKFVLLKYIQQGLVSGEKSENLWIDVGTHNRLNEAIKVYNDKE
;
A
#
# COMPACT_ATOMS: atom_id res chain seq x y z
N LEU A 1 -10.41 10.18 -11.49
CA LEU A 1 -11.13 9.84 -10.26
C LEU A 1 -11.98 11.03 -9.84
N VAL A 2 -13.25 11.08 -10.27
CA VAL A 2 -14.20 12.09 -9.80
C VAL A 2 -14.70 11.61 -8.43
N GLY A 3 -14.32 12.30 -7.35
CA GLY A 3 -14.79 12.03 -6.00
C GLY A 3 -13.93 11.05 -5.19
N SER A 4 -12.62 10.95 -5.48
CA SER A 4 -11.73 10.18 -4.60
C SER A 4 -11.45 10.97 -3.32
N GLU A 5 -11.99 10.49 -2.23
CA GLU A 5 -11.56 10.92 -0.91
C GLU A 5 -10.21 10.25 -0.60
N MET A 6 -9.25 11.04 -0.13
CA MET A 6 -7.99 10.50 0.36
C MET A 6 -8.11 10.27 1.86
N CYS A 7 -7.82 9.06 2.32
CA CYS A 7 -7.74 8.76 3.74
C CYS A 7 -6.27 8.56 4.13
N ILE A 8 -5.76 9.42 5.01
CA ILE A 8 -4.41 9.29 5.58
C ILE A 8 -4.55 8.67 6.97
N ARG A 9 -3.80 7.58 7.17
CA ARG A 9 -3.73 6.86 8.43
C ARG A 9 -2.41 7.14 9.13
N ASP A 10 -2.46 7.58 10.37
CA ASP A 10 -1.27 7.78 11.20
C ASP A 10 -1.50 7.37 12.66
N SER A 11 -0.46 6.82 13.27
CA SER A 11 -0.40 6.45 14.70
C SER A 11 0.78 7.07 15.43
N HIS A 12 1.77 7.62 14.70
CA HIS A 12 2.96 8.23 15.27
C HIS A 12 3.13 9.64 14.70
N LEU A 13 3.14 10.65 15.57
CA LEU A 13 3.19 12.07 15.18
C LEU A 13 1.96 12.54 14.36
N GLY A 14 0.81 11.90 14.53
CA GLY A 14 -0.42 12.16 13.77
C GLY A 14 -0.77 13.64 13.67
N ASP A 15 -0.69 14.39 14.76
CA ASP A 15 -0.98 15.83 14.75
C ASP A 15 -0.04 16.61 13.80
N GLN A 16 1.26 16.25 13.75
CA GLN A 16 2.22 16.90 12.86
C GLN A 16 1.97 16.57 11.39
N VAL A 17 1.55 15.32 11.09
CA VAL A 17 1.17 14.91 9.74
C VAL A 17 -0.10 15.64 9.31
N VAL A 18 -1.11 15.70 10.17
CA VAL A 18 -2.36 16.45 9.91
C VAL A 18 -2.09 17.92 9.62
N ASP A 19 -1.29 18.57 10.46
CA ASP A 19 -0.95 19.99 10.30
C ASP A 19 -0.19 20.23 8.98
N HIS A 20 0.84 19.42 8.71
CA HIS A 20 1.61 19.52 7.49
C HIS A 20 0.79 19.31 6.22
N VAL A 21 -0.05 18.27 6.20
CA VAL A 21 -0.90 17.96 5.04
C VAL A 21 -1.91 19.07 4.78
N LYS A 22 -2.52 19.64 5.83
CA LYS A 22 -3.44 20.77 5.70
C LYS A 22 -2.75 22.02 5.19
N ASP A 23 -1.50 22.25 5.59
CA ASP A 23 -0.73 23.39 5.12
C ASP A 23 -0.32 23.26 3.64
N VAL A 24 0.04 22.05 3.21
CA VAL A 24 0.52 21.80 1.84
C VAL A 24 -0.66 21.62 0.85
N PHE A 25 -1.75 21.03 1.30
CA PHE A 25 -2.93 20.68 0.49
C PHE A 25 -4.23 21.25 1.08
N PRO A 26 -4.35 22.59 1.23
CA PRO A 26 -5.47 23.21 1.95
C PRO A 26 -6.83 23.02 1.26
N ASP A 27 -6.86 22.80 -0.05
CA ASP A 27 -8.06 22.67 -0.87
C ASP A 27 -8.46 21.23 -1.15
N GLU A 28 -7.66 20.25 -0.70
CA GLU A 28 -7.93 18.83 -0.94
C GLU A 28 -8.86 18.25 0.13
N ASN A 29 -9.78 17.38 -0.30
CA ASN A 29 -10.66 16.66 0.62
C ASN A 29 -9.93 15.44 1.21
N ILE A 30 -9.23 15.65 2.32
CA ILE A 30 -8.43 14.63 2.99
C ILE A 30 -9.06 14.28 4.33
N ILE A 31 -9.38 13.00 4.52
CA ILE A 31 -9.89 12.45 5.78
C ILE A 31 -8.71 11.83 6.54
N PHE A 32 -8.63 12.08 7.83
CA PHE A 32 -7.58 11.54 8.69
C PHE A 32 -8.16 10.45 9.60
N SER A 33 -7.60 9.23 9.49
CA SER A 33 -7.87 8.13 10.40
C SER A 33 -6.76 8.05 11.44
N ILE A 34 -6.95 8.68 12.60
CA ILE A 34 -5.94 8.71 13.67
C ILE A 34 -6.11 7.49 14.58
N GLU A 35 -5.02 6.80 14.84
CA GLU A 35 -4.95 5.64 15.71
C GLU A 35 -4.37 6.04 17.08
N GLU A 36 -5.01 5.66 18.17
CA GLU A 36 -4.48 5.85 19.54
C GLU A 36 -3.25 4.98 19.80
N SER A 37 -3.19 3.83 19.12
CA SER A 37 -2.06 2.90 19.13
C SER A 37 -1.93 2.22 17.78
N PRO A 38 -0.70 1.82 17.35
CA PRO A 38 -0.50 1.20 16.05
C PRO A 38 -1.32 -0.08 15.88
N LEU A 39 -2.22 -0.10 14.90
CA LEU A 39 -3.05 -1.27 14.57
C LEU A 39 -2.42 -2.18 13.50
N GLY A 40 -1.23 -1.84 13.02
CA GLY A 40 -0.61 -2.50 11.88
C GLY A 40 -1.30 -2.19 10.57
N THR A 41 -0.78 -2.70 9.46
CA THR A 41 -1.30 -2.35 8.13
C THR A 41 -2.73 -2.82 7.90
N GLY A 42 -3.08 -4.01 8.40
CA GLY A 42 -4.43 -4.56 8.23
C GLY A 42 -5.47 -3.92 9.15
N GLY A 43 -5.14 -3.75 10.44
CA GLY A 43 -6.06 -3.12 11.39
C GLY A 43 -6.36 -1.67 11.06
N GLY A 44 -5.35 -0.93 10.56
CA GLY A 44 -5.57 0.44 10.12
C GLY A 44 -6.44 0.56 8.88
N ILE A 45 -6.30 -0.34 7.90
CA ILE A 45 -7.20 -0.39 6.75
C ILE A 45 -8.63 -0.72 7.22
N LEU A 46 -8.79 -1.75 8.06
CA LEU A 46 -10.09 -2.14 8.59
C LEU A 46 -10.81 -0.98 9.28
N ARG A 47 -10.09 -0.20 10.10
CA ARG A 47 -10.61 1.00 10.75
C ARG A 47 -11.02 2.09 9.75
N ALA A 48 -10.31 2.21 8.64
CA ALA A 48 -10.59 3.22 7.61
C ALA A 48 -11.74 2.82 6.66
N LEU A 49 -12.15 1.55 6.60
CA LEU A 49 -13.18 1.08 5.66
C LEU A 49 -14.48 1.89 5.67
N PRO A 50 -15.03 2.31 6.83
CA PRO A 50 -16.26 3.14 6.83
C PRO A 50 -16.11 4.46 6.09
N MET A 51 -14.88 4.97 5.94
CA MET A 51 -14.55 6.20 5.22
C MET A 51 -14.21 5.94 3.75
N LEU A 52 -13.75 4.74 3.39
CA LEU A 52 -13.35 4.34 2.04
C LEU A 52 -14.54 3.89 1.16
N GLY A 53 -15.67 3.53 1.79
CA GLY A 53 -16.85 3.04 1.08
C GLY A 53 -16.75 1.58 0.65
N ASN A 54 -17.60 1.17 -0.30
CA ASN A 54 -17.77 -0.23 -0.68
C ASN A 54 -17.10 -0.60 -2.02
N ASN A 55 -16.43 0.33 -2.67
CA ASN A 55 -15.73 0.07 -3.94
C ASN A 55 -14.26 -0.28 -3.67
N PRO A 56 -13.60 -1.01 -4.58
CA PRO A 56 -12.16 -1.19 -4.53
C PRO A 56 -11.43 0.15 -4.37
N PHE A 57 -10.43 0.18 -3.51
CA PHE A 57 -9.66 1.38 -3.19
C PHE A 57 -8.16 1.16 -3.39
N LEU A 58 -7.48 2.24 -3.74
CA LEU A 58 -6.02 2.28 -3.79
C LEU A 58 -5.47 2.36 -2.36
N CYS A 59 -4.60 1.42 -2.02
CA CYS A 59 -3.80 1.43 -0.80
C CYS A 59 -2.34 1.66 -1.17
N MET A 60 -1.71 2.64 -0.54
CA MET A 60 -0.32 2.99 -0.81
C MET A 60 0.43 3.30 0.48
N ASN A 61 1.64 2.79 0.62
CA ASN A 61 2.53 3.13 1.71
C ASN A 61 2.99 4.60 1.60
N ALA A 62 3.08 5.29 2.74
CA ALA A 62 3.51 6.70 2.77
C ALA A 62 5.03 6.86 2.67
N ASP A 63 5.79 5.80 2.89
CA ASP A 63 7.26 5.79 2.91
C ASP A 63 7.88 5.24 1.61
N ILE A 64 7.24 5.53 0.47
CA ILE A 64 7.75 5.18 -0.86
C ILE A 64 7.86 6.42 -1.75
N PHE A 65 8.93 6.49 -2.52
CA PHE A 65 9.14 7.49 -3.57
C PHE A 65 9.11 6.78 -4.93
N HIS A 66 8.17 7.16 -5.80
CA HIS A 66 7.94 6.44 -7.06
C HIS A 66 7.39 7.33 -8.18
N ASN A 67 7.44 6.81 -9.40
CA ASN A 67 6.75 7.36 -10.57
C ASN A 67 5.88 6.30 -11.28
N ILE A 68 5.37 5.33 -10.52
CA ILE A 68 4.42 4.34 -11.00
C ILE A 68 3.10 5.05 -11.36
N GLU A 69 2.56 4.76 -12.55
CA GLU A 69 1.32 5.36 -13.05
C GLU A 69 0.09 4.71 -12.38
N ILE A 70 -0.36 5.31 -11.30
CA ILE A 70 -1.49 4.78 -10.50
C ILE A 70 -2.85 4.86 -11.21
N ASN A 71 -2.98 5.71 -12.24
CA ASN A 71 -4.22 5.85 -13.01
C ASN A 71 -4.49 4.68 -13.94
N ASP A 72 -3.45 3.92 -14.29
CA ASP A 72 -3.52 2.75 -15.17
C ASP A 72 -3.88 1.47 -14.42
N LEU A 73 -3.87 1.51 -13.08
CA LEU A 73 -4.23 0.37 -12.25
C LEU A 73 -5.70 -0.02 -12.41
N PRO A 74 -6.04 -1.31 -12.28
CA PRO A 74 -7.41 -1.78 -12.39
C PRO A 74 -8.29 -1.12 -11.33
N LYS A 75 -9.46 -0.61 -11.74
CA LYS A 75 -10.43 0.04 -10.85
C LYS A 75 -11.41 -0.94 -10.22
N ASP A 76 -11.45 -2.14 -10.77
CA ASP A 76 -12.33 -3.23 -10.33
C ASP A 76 -11.48 -4.48 -10.14
N VAL A 77 -11.49 -5.02 -8.94
CA VAL A 77 -10.75 -6.23 -8.54
C VAL A 77 -11.65 -7.10 -7.67
N GLU A 78 -11.60 -8.39 -7.88
CA GLU A 78 -12.37 -9.34 -7.06
C GLU A 78 -11.85 -9.38 -5.62
N ILE A 79 -10.54 -9.45 -5.45
CA ILE A 79 -9.86 -9.51 -4.15
C ILE A 79 -8.87 -8.36 -4.03
N ALA A 80 -7.77 -8.41 -4.77
CA ALA A 80 -6.75 -7.38 -4.79
C ALA A 80 -5.90 -7.49 -6.05
N HIS A 81 -5.24 -6.37 -6.40
CA HIS A 81 -4.19 -6.28 -7.40
C HIS A 81 -2.94 -5.66 -6.79
N LEU A 82 -1.80 -6.33 -6.88
CA LEU A 82 -0.55 -5.93 -6.24
C LEU A 82 0.48 -5.46 -7.26
N ILE A 83 1.19 -4.39 -6.94
CA ILE A 83 2.31 -3.93 -7.75
C ILE A 83 3.61 -4.44 -7.14
N GLY A 84 4.34 -5.22 -7.93
CA GLY A 84 5.68 -5.70 -7.61
C GLY A 84 6.76 -4.85 -8.26
N VAL A 85 7.90 -4.77 -7.61
CA VAL A 85 9.12 -4.14 -8.14
C VAL A 85 10.27 -5.13 -8.05
N GLU A 86 11.37 -4.86 -8.75
CA GLU A 86 12.59 -5.63 -8.62
C GLU A 86 13.07 -5.66 -7.17
N ASN A 87 13.57 -6.80 -6.71
CA ASN A 87 14.00 -6.97 -5.33
C ASN A 87 15.15 -6.02 -4.98
N PRO A 88 14.95 -5.10 -4.05
CA PRO A 88 16.00 -4.21 -3.60
C PRO A 88 17.00 -4.96 -2.71
N ASP A 89 18.18 -4.37 -2.47
CA ASP A 89 19.25 -4.97 -1.67
C ASP A 89 18.82 -5.40 -0.25
N HIS A 90 17.84 -4.73 0.32
CA HIS A 90 17.32 -5.02 1.66
C HIS A 90 16.23 -6.11 1.68
N ASN A 91 15.70 -6.52 0.51
CA ASN A 91 14.72 -7.61 0.37
C ASN A 91 15.06 -8.55 -0.81
N LYS A 92 16.24 -9.15 -0.79
CA LYS A 92 16.72 -10.01 -1.89
C LYS A 92 15.90 -11.27 -2.11
N SER A 93 15.15 -11.72 -1.11
CA SER A 93 14.29 -12.89 -1.22
C SER A 93 12.95 -12.62 -1.89
N GLY A 94 12.59 -11.34 -1.99
CA GLY A 94 11.28 -10.91 -2.50
C GLY A 94 10.10 -11.33 -1.61
N ASP A 95 8.94 -10.87 -1.99
CA ASP A 95 7.69 -11.16 -1.28
C ASP A 95 6.80 -12.10 -2.08
N PHE A 96 6.79 -11.98 -3.41
CA PHE A 96 5.97 -12.81 -4.30
C PHE A 96 6.58 -12.95 -5.70
N SER A 97 6.04 -13.87 -6.47
CA SER A 97 6.30 -14.07 -7.90
C SER A 97 4.99 -13.93 -8.66
N LEU A 98 5.06 -13.80 -9.98
CA LEU A 98 3.90 -13.77 -10.86
C LEU A 98 3.84 -15.05 -11.70
N ASN A 99 2.64 -15.60 -11.82
CA ASN A 99 2.30 -16.69 -12.72
C ASN A 99 1.06 -16.31 -13.52
N ASN A 100 1.22 -15.91 -14.79
CA ASN A 100 0.14 -15.40 -15.64
C ASN A 100 -0.70 -14.31 -14.94
N ASP A 101 -0.02 -13.27 -14.46
CA ASP A 101 -0.63 -12.12 -13.74
C ASP A 101 -1.30 -12.47 -12.39
N LEU A 102 -1.16 -13.71 -11.92
CA LEU A 102 -1.56 -14.11 -10.58
C LEU A 102 -0.37 -14.11 -9.64
N VAL A 103 -0.60 -13.59 -8.44
CA VAL A 103 0.40 -13.55 -7.37
C VAL A 103 0.54 -14.95 -6.76
N GLU A 104 1.78 -15.42 -6.65
CA GLU A 104 2.14 -16.64 -5.92
C GLU A 104 3.28 -16.38 -4.93
N VAL A 105 3.29 -17.08 -3.81
CA VAL A 105 4.36 -17.01 -2.82
C VAL A 105 5.10 -18.33 -2.79
N LYS A 106 6.40 -18.29 -3.10
CA LYS A 106 7.34 -19.45 -3.07
C LYS A 106 8.08 -19.47 -1.73
N GLU A 107 8.40 -20.66 -1.25
CA GLU A 107 9.05 -20.83 0.07
C GLU A 107 10.47 -20.26 0.13
N SER A 108 11.23 -20.34 -0.97
CA SER A 108 12.67 -20.04 -0.94
C SER A 108 13.05 -18.70 -1.55
N PHE A 109 12.41 -18.32 -2.66
CA PHE A 109 12.75 -17.11 -3.41
C PHE A 109 11.56 -16.65 -4.22
N ASN A 110 11.28 -15.37 -4.13
CA ASN A 110 10.27 -14.66 -4.93
C ASN A 110 10.95 -13.59 -5.78
N GLU A 111 10.45 -13.38 -6.95
CA GLU A 111 11.08 -12.54 -7.98
C GLU A 111 10.84 -11.04 -7.75
N LEU A 112 9.81 -10.71 -6.97
CA LEU A 112 9.35 -9.34 -6.78
C LEU A 112 9.18 -9.02 -5.30
N THR A 113 9.46 -7.76 -4.97
CA THR A 113 9.10 -7.12 -3.70
C THR A 113 7.76 -6.39 -3.89
N TRP A 114 6.84 -6.53 -2.94
CA TRP A 114 5.63 -5.73 -2.94
C TRP A 114 5.97 -4.25 -2.74
N SER A 115 5.61 -3.43 -3.73
CA SER A 115 5.94 -2.00 -3.72
C SER A 115 5.27 -1.19 -2.62
N GLY A 116 4.29 -1.77 -1.91
CA GLY A 116 3.41 -1.04 -1.01
C GLY A 116 2.24 -0.36 -1.73
N ILE A 117 2.09 -0.58 -3.05
CA ILE A 117 0.95 -0.09 -3.84
C ILE A 117 0.05 -1.28 -4.18
N SER A 118 -1.24 -1.14 -3.96
CA SER A 118 -2.24 -2.16 -4.29
C SER A 118 -3.63 -1.56 -4.46
N VAL A 119 -4.46 -2.22 -5.25
CA VAL A 119 -5.91 -2.00 -5.27
C VAL A 119 -6.56 -3.14 -4.50
N ILE A 120 -7.41 -2.84 -3.53
CA ILE A 120 -8.00 -3.84 -2.63
C ILE A 120 -9.51 -3.68 -2.64
N ASN A 121 -10.22 -4.81 -2.77
CA ASN A 121 -11.65 -4.86 -2.58
C ASN A 121 -11.97 -4.88 -1.07
N PRO A 122 -12.81 -3.98 -0.54
CA PRO A 122 -13.12 -3.94 0.90
C PRO A 122 -13.77 -5.23 1.42
N ASP A 123 -14.43 -6.01 0.57
CA ASP A 123 -15.09 -7.27 0.96
C ASP A 123 -14.11 -8.31 1.52
N VAL A 124 -12.80 -8.19 1.25
CA VAL A 124 -11.78 -9.10 1.80
C VAL A 124 -11.65 -9.00 3.33
N PHE A 125 -12.21 -7.94 3.92
CA PHE A 125 -12.22 -7.71 5.36
C PHE A 125 -13.53 -8.13 6.05
N SER A 126 -14.55 -8.61 5.30
CA SER A 126 -15.89 -8.92 5.82
C SER A 126 -15.91 -9.95 6.96
N ASP A 127 -14.96 -10.88 6.96
CA ASP A 127 -14.85 -11.93 7.98
C ASP A 127 -14.04 -11.51 9.21
N ILE A 128 -13.55 -10.28 9.26
CA ILE A 128 -12.71 -9.78 10.36
C ILE A 128 -13.59 -9.06 11.38
N GLU A 129 -13.79 -9.69 12.54
CA GLU A 129 -14.77 -9.24 13.55
C GLU A 129 -14.29 -8.10 14.45
N THR A 130 -12.98 -7.75 14.47
CA THR A 130 -12.46 -6.80 15.47
C THR A 130 -11.66 -5.66 14.87
N GLU A 131 -12.15 -4.42 15.07
CA GLU A 131 -11.46 -3.19 14.68
C GLU A 131 -10.26 -2.83 15.59
N SER A 132 -10.07 -3.57 16.69
CA SER A 132 -9.06 -3.25 17.71
C SER A 132 -7.83 -4.15 17.69
N GLU A 133 -7.77 -5.15 16.81
CA GLU A 133 -6.64 -6.07 16.73
C GLU A 133 -5.53 -5.52 15.83
N THR A 134 -4.30 -5.61 16.34
CA THR A 134 -3.11 -5.29 15.56
C THR A 134 -2.77 -6.45 14.63
N PHE A 135 -2.89 -6.25 13.32
CA PHE A 135 -2.51 -7.28 12.35
C PHE A 135 -1.93 -6.71 11.05
N ASN A 136 -1.21 -7.56 10.35
CA ASN A 136 -0.60 -7.24 9.07
C ASN A 136 -1.51 -7.72 7.92
N VAL A 137 -1.84 -6.83 6.97
CA VAL A 137 -2.74 -7.13 5.85
C VAL A 137 -2.24 -8.27 4.97
N TRP A 138 -0.93 -8.35 4.71
CA TRP A 138 -0.34 -9.41 3.91
C TRP A 138 -0.59 -10.79 4.51
N LYS A 139 -0.22 -10.95 5.80
CA LYS A 139 -0.28 -12.25 6.48
C LYS A 139 -1.69 -12.71 6.81
N PHE A 140 -2.54 -11.79 7.22
CA PHE A 140 -3.85 -12.13 7.78
C PHE A 140 -4.99 -11.98 6.78
N VAL A 141 -4.79 -11.21 5.71
CA VAL A 141 -5.84 -10.98 4.71
C VAL A 141 -5.43 -11.56 3.36
N LEU A 142 -4.35 -11.03 2.75
CA LEU A 142 -4.03 -11.33 1.36
C LEU A 142 -3.51 -12.76 1.15
N LEU A 143 -2.70 -13.29 2.06
CA LEU A 143 -2.03 -14.58 1.87
C LEU A 143 -3.01 -15.73 1.64
N LYS A 144 -4.16 -15.73 2.33
CA LYS A 144 -5.20 -16.76 2.13
C LYS A 144 -5.78 -16.76 0.72
N TYR A 145 -5.95 -15.57 0.12
CA TYR A 145 -6.46 -15.42 -1.24
C TYR A 145 -5.39 -15.66 -2.29
N ILE A 146 -4.13 -15.30 -2.00
CA ILE A 146 -2.98 -15.63 -2.85
C ILE A 146 -2.85 -17.15 -2.99
N GLN A 147 -2.97 -17.91 -1.90
CA GLN A 147 -2.94 -19.37 -1.91
C GLN A 147 -4.09 -20.01 -2.72
N GLN A 148 -5.18 -19.28 -2.91
CA GLN A 148 -6.32 -19.71 -3.75
C GLN A 148 -6.18 -19.25 -5.21
N GLY A 149 -5.14 -18.49 -5.57
CA GLY A 149 -4.93 -17.95 -6.92
C GLY A 149 -5.94 -16.84 -7.29
N LEU A 150 -6.40 -16.06 -6.31
CA LEU A 150 -7.43 -15.03 -6.49
C LEU A 150 -6.87 -13.59 -6.47
N VAL A 151 -5.59 -13.42 -6.22
CA VAL A 151 -4.94 -12.11 -6.20
C VAL A 151 -4.14 -11.93 -7.48
N SER A 152 -4.46 -10.89 -8.21
CA SER A 152 -3.71 -10.49 -9.40
C SER A 152 -2.56 -9.54 -9.05
N GLY A 153 -1.65 -9.36 -9.98
CA GLY A 153 -0.56 -8.40 -9.82
C GLY A 153 0.18 -8.15 -11.11
N GLU A 154 1.01 -7.14 -11.09
CA GLU A 154 1.90 -6.79 -12.20
C GLU A 154 3.27 -6.35 -11.69
N LYS A 155 4.29 -6.44 -12.56
CA LYS A 155 5.61 -5.89 -12.31
C LYS A 155 5.70 -4.49 -12.87
N SER A 156 6.13 -3.54 -12.05
CA SER A 156 6.51 -2.20 -12.50
C SER A 156 8.03 -2.12 -12.70
N GLU A 157 8.43 -1.57 -13.84
CA GLU A 157 9.83 -1.22 -14.15
C GLU A 157 10.11 0.27 -13.85
N ASN A 158 9.13 0.97 -13.30
CA ASN A 158 9.23 2.38 -12.98
C ASN A 158 10.11 2.62 -11.74
N LEU A 159 10.57 3.84 -11.58
CA LEU A 159 11.32 4.26 -10.38
C LEU A 159 10.51 3.95 -9.13
N TRP A 160 11.14 3.28 -8.18
CA TRP A 160 10.60 3.03 -6.87
C TRP A 160 11.73 2.96 -5.83
N ILE A 161 11.59 3.67 -4.72
CA ILE A 161 12.52 3.68 -3.60
C ILE A 161 11.70 3.66 -2.30
N ASP A 162 11.93 2.67 -1.45
CA ASP A 162 11.44 2.67 -0.07
C ASP A 162 12.31 3.66 0.74
N VAL A 163 11.70 4.70 1.29
CA VAL A 163 12.41 5.76 2.02
C VAL A 163 12.37 5.57 3.55
N GLY A 164 12.07 4.37 4.03
CA GLY A 164 12.00 4.02 5.45
C GLY A 164 13.31 4.14 6.24
N THR A 165 14.43 4.59 5.60
CA THR A 165 15.69 4.92 6.29
C THR A 165 16.28 6.24 5.77
N HIS A 166 17.06 6.93 6.62
CA HIS A 166 17.73 8.18 6.22
C HIS A 166 18.61 8.02 4.97
N ASN A 167 19.28 6.87 4.79
CA ASN A 167 20.11 6.64 3.61
C ASN A 167 19.26 6.55 2.34
N ARG A 168 18.16 5.80 2.36
CA ARG A 168 17.26 5.66 1.22
C ARG A 168 16.49 6.96 0.95
N LEU A 169 16.13 7.73 1.99
CA LEU A 169 15.59 9.07 1.81
C LEU A 169 16.57 9.99 1.09
N ASN A 170 17.85 9.99 1.47
CA ASN A 170 18.88 10.78 0.80
C ASN A 170 19.08 10.35 -0.66
N GLU A 171 18.93 9.06 -0.97
CA GLU A 171 18.94 8.55 -2.33
C GLU A 171 17.77 9.09 -3.14
N ALA A 172 16.56 9.03 -2.60
CA ALA A 172 15.36 9.57 -3.24
C ALA A 172 15.48 11.09 -3.51
N ILE A 173 16.00 11.86 -2.55
CA ILE A 173 16.28 13.31 -2.70
C ILE A 173 17.26 13.56 -3.83
N LYS A 174 18.30 12.76 -3.95
CA LYS A 174 19.28 12.87 -5.05
C LYS A 174 18.62 12.63 -6.41
N VAL A 175 17.84 11.54 -6.54
CA VAL A 175 17.13 11.22 -7.77
C VAL A 175 16.12 12.29 -8.14
N TYR A 176 15.47 12.91 -7.15
CA TYR A 176 14.55 14.03 -7.37
C TYR A 176 15.28 15.26 -7.95
N ASN A 177 16.40 15.67 -7.32
CA ASN A 177 17.16 16.84 -7.73
C ASN A 177 17.86 16.67 -9.09
N ASP A 178 18.26 15.43 -9.46
CA ASP A 178 18.92 15.16 -10.75
C ASP A 178 17.94 15.21 -11.94
N LYS A 179 16.62 15.34 -11.69
CA LYS A 179 15.57 15.48 -12.71
C LYS A 179 15.16 16.93 -13.01
N GLU A 180 15.58 17.89 -12.18
CA GLU A 180 15.45 19.33 -12.42
C GLU A 180 16.65 19.89 -13.20
#